data_5615e790602e56af435708eeceb1e85c
#
_entry.id   5615e790602e56af435708eeceb1e85c
#
_cell.length_a   1.000
_cell.length_b   1.000
_cell.length_c   1.000
_cell.angle_alpha   90.00
_cell.angle_beta   90.00
_cell.angle_gamma   90.00
#
_symmetry.space_group_name_H-M   'P 1'
#
loop_
_entity.id
_entity.type
_entity.pdbx_description
1 polymer ?
#
loop_
_entity_poly.entity_id
_entity_poly.type
_entity_poly.pdbx_seq_one_letter_code
_entity_poly.pdbx_strand_id
1 'polypeptide(L)'
;MQSHAQVVVIGGGVVGCSVLFHLAKFGCTEALLLEREELTCGSTWHAAGGMHTINGDPNVAKLQKYTIDLYKEIEALSEQPTGMHLTGGVLLAATEARFDWLKSIAAKGRYLGIEAHIINPERAHQLLPLLDPACFVGGLETVLDGHLDPSGTTHAYAGAARKLGARIERFTRVEALVQ
;
A
#
# COMPACT_ATOMS: atom_id res chain seq x y z
N MET A 1 -19.41 16.18 21.85
CA MET A 1 -18.00 15.81 21.61
C MET A 1 -17.47 15.18 22.90
N GLN A 2 -16.86 14.01 22.84
CA GLN A 2 -16.20 13.44 24.03
C GLN A 2 -14.95 14.26 24.34
N SER A 3 -14.74 14.62 25.61
CA SER A 3 -13.66 15.51 26.03
C SER A 3 -12.28 14.80 26.17
N HIS A 4 -12.23 13.48 26.00
CA HIS A 4 -11.03 12.68 26.20
C HIS A 4 -10.87 11.60 25.14
N ALA A 5 -9.61 11.30 24.80
CA ALA A 5 -9.20 10.14 24.02
C ALA A 5 -7.85 9.63 24.56
N GLN A 6 -7.65 8.32 24.55
CA GLN A 6 -6.38 7.72 24.96
C GLN A 6 -5.27 8.05 23.95
N VAL A 7 -5.61 8.02 22.67
CA VAL A 7 -4.69 8.36 21.57
C VAL A 7 -5.41 9.25 20.56
N VAL A 8 -4.75 10.33 20.15
CA VAL A 8 -5.24 11.21 19.07
C VAL A 8 -4.31 11.08 17.86
N VAL A 9 -4.89 10.76 16.71
CA VAL A 9 -4.21 10.74 15.40
C VAL A 9 -4.58 12.02 14.67
N ILE A 10 -3.58 12.79 14.22
CA ILE A 10 -3.79 14.04 13.49
C ILE A 10 -3.52 13.82 12.01
N GLY A 11 -4.56 14.00 11.18
CA GLY A 11 -4.52 13.87 9.73
C GLY A 11 -5.24 12.63 9.19
N GLY A 12 -6.16 12.85 8.26
CA GLY A 12 -7.06 11.85 7.65
C GLY A 12 -6.59 11.32 6.29
N GLY A 13 -5.29 11.33 6.02
CA GLY A 13 -4.70 10.63 4.88
C GLY A 13 -4.54 9.14 5.15
N VAL A 14 -4.03 8.38 4.15
CA VAL A 14 -3.86 6.92 4.25
C VAL A 14 -3.02 6.50 5.47
N VAL A 15 -1.99 7.25 5.81
CA VAL A 15 -1.12 6.95 6.96
C VAL A 15 -1.91 7.09 8.27
N GLY A 16 -2.60 8.22 8.48
CA GLY A 16 -3.39 8.42 9.71
C GLY A 16 -4.53 7.43 9.85
N CYS A 17 -5.26 7.13 8.77
CA CYS A 17 -6.34 6.13 8.78
C CYS A 17 -5.79 4.71 9.04
N SER A 18 -4.61 4.36 8.49
CA SER A 18 -3.93 3.11 8.78
C SER A 18 -3.49 3.01 10.23
N VAL A 19 -2.90 4.07 10.79
CA VAL A 19 -2.52 4.12 12.22
C VAL A 19 -3.75 3.93 13.10
N LEU A 20 -4.83 4.65 12.83
CA LEU A 20 -6.09 4.54 13.58
C LEU A 20 -6.64 3.11 13.55
N PHE A 21 -6.66 2.49 12.35
CA PHE A 21 -7.09 1.11 12.19
C PHE A 21 -6.25 0.14 13.02
N HIS A 22 -4.92 0.25 12.98
CA HIS A 22 -4.05 -0.64 13.72
C HIS A 22 -4.16 -0.45 15.24
N LEU A 23 -4.34 0.80 15.72
CA LEU A 23 -4.64 1.06 17.12
C LEU A 23 -5.90 0.34 17.56
N ALA A 24 -6.99 0.47 16.79
CA ALA A 24 -8.25 -0.20 17.09
C ALA A 24 -8.14 -1.74 16.99
N LYS A 25 -7.44 -2.25 15.97
CA LYS A 25 -7.15 -3.68 15.79
C LYS A 25 -6.39 -4.28 16.97
N PHE A 26 -5.50 -3.51 17.59
CA PHE A 26 -4.74 -3.91 18.77
C PHE A 26 -5.44 -3.60 20.12
N GLY A 27 -6.72 -3.23 20.07
CA GLY A 27 -7.55 -3.04 21.25
C GLY A 27 -7.59 -1.63 21.84
N CYS A 28 -6.94 -0.63 21.20
CA CYS A 28 -7.07 0.76 21.59
C CYS A 28 -8.32 1.37 20.94
N THR A 29 -9.49 1.13 21.57
CA THR A 29 -10.79 1.60 21.05
C THR A 29 -11.08 3.07 21.39
N GLU A 30 -10.39 3.65 22.37
CA GLU A 30 -10.46 5.08 22.70
C GLU A 30 -9.50 5.92 21.86
N ALA A 31 -9.31 5.54 20.58
CA ALA A 31 -8.55 6.28 19.62
C ALA A 31 -9.45 7.24 18.81
N LEU A 32 -8.95 8.45 18.58
CA LEU A 32 -9.63 9.50 17.85
C LEU A 32 -8.73 10.02 16.72
N LEU A 33 -9.25 10.07 15.49
CA LEU A 33 -8.60 10.77 14.40
C LEU A 33 -9.27 12.13 14.18
N LEU A 34 -8.46 13.18 14.06
CA LEU A 34 -8.87 14.55 13.74
C LEU A 34 -8.36 14.91 12.34
N GLU A 35 -9.27 15.29 11.45
CA GLU A 35 -8.96 15.80 10.12
C GLU A 35 -9.59 17.18 9.92
N ARG A 36 -8.81 18.13 9.41
CA ARG A 36 -9.26 19.51 9.22
C ARG A 36 -10.27 19.68 8.09
N GLU A 37 -10.29 18.75 7.13
CA GLU A 37 -11.16 18.78 5.94
C GLU A 37 -11.78 17.40 5.72
N GLU A 38 -11.95 16.98 4.46
CA GLU A 38 -12.34 15.61 4.11
C GLU A 38 -11.14 14.65 4.21
N LEU A 39 -11.43 13.38 4.45
CA LEU A 39 -10.39 12.35 4.36
C LEU A 39 -9.77 12.40 2.96
N THR A 40 -8.49 12.10 2.87
CA THR A 40 -7.69 12.07 1.61
C THR A 40 -7.39 13.43 0.98
N CYS A 41 -7.89 14.53 1.46
CA CYS A 41 -7.75 15.87 0.84
C CYS A 41 -6.29 16.33 0.64
N GLY A 42 -5.33 15.74 1.36
CA GLY A 42 -3.90 16.05 1.24
C GLY A 42 -3.22 15.27 0.12
N SER A 43 -2.07 14.68 0.42
CA SER A 43 -1.24 13.96 -0.58
C SER A 43 -1.83 12.63 -1.06
N THR A 44 -2.75 12.04 -0.31
CA THR A 44 -3.25 10.67 -0.58
C THR A 44 -3.92 10.55 -1.94
N TRP A 45 -4.81 11.46 -2.29
CA TRP A 45 -5.56 11.37 -3.56
C TRP A 45 -4.70 11.62 -4.81
N HIS A 46 -3.49 12.21 -4.64
CA HIS A 46 -2.53 12.39 -5.72
C HIS A 46 -1.66 11.17 -6.00
N ALA A 47 -1.73 10.14 -5.16
CA ALA A 47 -0.88 8.97 -5.30
C ALA A 47 -1.31 8.11 -6.49
N ALA A 48 -0.35 7.53 -7.20
CA ALA A 48 -0.62 6.66 -8.35
C ALA A 48 -1.24 5.30 -7.96
N GLY A 49 -1.16 4.92 -6.69
CA GLY A 49 -1.75 3.68 -6.18
C GLY A 49 -1.00 2.41 -6.56
N GLY A 50 0.22 2.49 -7.05
CA GLY A 50 1.02 1.31 -7.38
C GLY A 50 1.37 0.47 -6.15
N MET A 51 1.27 -0.85 -6.29
CA MET A 51 1.63 -1.83 -5.28
C MET A 51 2.76 -2.71 -5.76
N HIS A 52 3.78 -2.89 -4.91
CA HIS A 52 4.93 -3.74 -5.21
C HIS A 52 5.20 -4.69 -4.05
N THR A 53 5.48 -5.96 -4.37
CA THR A 53 5.78 -6.99 -3.37
C THR A 53 7.27 -7.18 -3.16
N ILE A 54 8.07 -6.91 -4.18
CA ILE A 54 9.51 -7.20 -4.13
C ILE A 54 10.31 -5.92 -3.89
N ASN A 55 11.26 -6.01 -2.96
CA ASN A 55 12.15 -4.91 -2.61
C ASN A 55 13.57 -5.43 -2.36
N GLY A 56 14.57 -4.58 -2.56
CA GLY A 56 15.97 -4.88 -2.23
C GLY A 56 16.21 -5.06 -0.73
N ASP A 57 15.42 -4.39 0.12
CA ASP A 57 15.42 -4.56 1.57
C ASP A 57 14.39 -5.63 1.98
N PRO A 58 14.81 -6.70 2.69
CA PRO A 58 13.91 -7.78 3.09
C PRO A 58 12.79 -7.34 4.05
N ASN A 59 13.03 -6.35 4.90
CA ASN A 59 12.01 -5.87 5.85
C ASN A 59 10.94 -5.06 5.13
N VAL A 60 11.36 -4.24 4.17
CA VAL A 60 10.41 -3.50 3.30
C VAL A 60 9.57 -4.48 2.47
N ALA A 61 10.19 -5.51 1.89
CA ALA A 61 9.46 -6.55 1.13
C ALA A 61 8.42 -7.28 2.00
N LYS A 62 8.76 -7.62 3.25
CA LYS A 62 7.80 -8.22 4.20
C LYS A 62 6.65 -7.27 4.52
N LEU A 63 6.94 -5.98 4.74
CA LEU A 63 5.93 -4.96 5.01
C LEU A 63 4.99 -4.78 3.81
N GLN A 64 5.54 -4.73 2.60
CA GLN A 64 4.75 -4.61 1.37
C GLN A 64 3.82 -5.82 1.19
N LYS A 65 4.33 -7.05 1.37
CA LYS A 65 3.51 -8.27 1.31
C LYS A 65 2.39 -8.26 2.37
N TYR A 66 2.72 -7.93 3.63
CA TYR A 66 1.74 -7.77 4.69
C TYR A 66 0.64 -6.77 4.31
N THR A 67 1.03 -5.65 3.72
CA THR A 67 0.11 -4.57 3.33
C THR A 67 -0.88 -5.04 2.26
N ILE A 68 -0.45 -5.84 1.27
CA ILE A 68 -1.33 -6.38 0.23
C ILE A 68 -2.36 -7.35 0.82
N ASP A 69 -1.92 -8.22 1.73
CA ASP A 69 -2.83 -9.14 2.42
C ASP A 69 -3.83 -8.36 3.31
N LEU A 70 -3.35 -7.28 3.95
CA LEU A 70 -4.17 -6.40 4.79
C LEU A 70 -5.26 -5.65 4.01
N TYR A 71 -5.01 -5.28 2.76
CA TYR A 71 -6.02 -4.61 1.93
C TYR A 71 -7.27 -5.47 1.74
N LYS A 72 -7.13 -6.79 1.60
CA LYS A 72 -8.25 -7.73 1.55
C LYS A 72 -9.01 -7.78 2.89
N GLU A 73 -8.27 -7.74 4.00
CA GLU A 73 -8.86 -7.75 5.34
C GLU A 73 -9.70 -6.48 5.59
N ILE A 74 -9.14 -5.30 5.30
CA ILE A 74 -9.86 -4.03 5.54
C ILE A 74 -11.04 -3.86 4.60
N GLU A 75 -10.95 -4.34 3.36
CA GLU A 75 -12.07 -4.36 2.41
C GLU A 75 -13.21 -5.22 2.94
N ALA A 76 -12.92 -6.45 3.37
CA ALA A 76 -13.92 -7.34 3.93
C ALA A 76 -14.55 -6.78 5.23
N LEU A 77 -13.72 -6.19 6.11
CA LEU A 77 -14.20 -5.64 7.37
C LEU A 77 -15.01 -4.35 7.18
N SER A 78 -14.56 -3.44 6.33
CA SER A 78 -15.21 -2.15 6.12
C SER A 78 -16.41 -2.20 5.17
N GLU A 79 -16.50 -3.22 4.32
CA GLU A 79 -17.40 -3.31 3.15
C GLU A 79 -17.17 -2.17 2.13
N GLN A 80 -16.00 -1.54 2.19
CA GLN A 80 -15.58 -0.46 1.30
C GLN A 80 -14.51 -0.99 0.34
N PRO A 81 -14.72 -0.92 -1.00
CA PRO A 81 -13.73 -1.34 -1.97
C PRO A 81 -12.42 -0.56 -1.85
N THR A 82 -11.29 -1.25 -1.88
CA THR A 82 -9.95 -0.65 -1.99
C THR A 82 -9.58 -0.34 -3.43
N GLY A 83 -10.32 -0.85 -4.41
CA GLY A 83 -10.00 -0.77 -5.82
C GLY A 83 -8.74 -1.55 -6.19
N MET A 84 -8.40 -2.59 -5.43
CA MET A 84 -7.20 -3.38 -5.65
C MET A 84 -7.34 -4.30 -6.86
N HIS A 85 -6.40 -4.19 -7.80
CA HIS A 85 -6.25 -5.06 -8.96
C HIS A 85 -4.84 -5.63 -9.00
N LEU A 86 -4.71 -6.95 -8.86
CA LEU A 86 -3.44 -7.67 -8.94
C LEU A 86 -3.15 -8.00 -10.41
N THR A 87 -2.66 -7.02 -11.14
CA THR A 87 -2.37 -7.13 -12.58
C THR A 87 -0.99 -7.74 -12.86
N GLY A 88 -0.19 -7.97 -11.82
CA GLY A 88 1.22 -8.23 -11.94
C GLY A 88 2.04 -6.98 -12.22
N GLY A 89 3.36 -7.16 -12.31
CA GLY A 89 4.30 -6.10 -12.62
C GLY A 89 5.50 -6.63 -13.40
N VAL A 90 6.17 -5.78 -14.15
CA VAL A 90 7.41 -6.10 -14.85
C VAL A 90 8.45 -5.02 -14.58
N LEU A 91 9.60 -5.43 -14.03
CA LEU A 91 10.78 -4.59 -13.94
C LEU A 91 11.71 -4.91 -15.09
N LEU A 92 12.05 -3.94 -15.92
CA LEU A 92 12.89 -4.11 -17.09
C LEU A 92 14.35 -3.76 -16.81
N ALA A 93 15.26 -4.46 -17.47
CA ALA A 93 16.68 -4.22 -17.45
C ALA A 93 17.19 -3.82 -18.83
N ALA A 94 17.60 -2.57 -19.00
CA ALA A 94 18.22 -2.08 -20.23
C ALA A 94 19.69 -2.48 -20.38
N THR A 95 20.34 -3.00 -19.33
CA THR A 95 21.74 -3.40 -19.32
C THR A 95 21.93 -4.73 -18.60
N GLU A 96 23.00 -5.47 -18.94
CA GLU A 96 23.36 -6.72 -18.26
C GLU A 96 23.56 -6.52 -16.75
N ALA A 97 24.23 -5.45 -16.33
CA ALA A 97 24.43 -5.14 -14.92
C ALA A 97 23.09 -4.98 -14.17
N ARG A 98 22.10 -4.32 -14.81
CA ARG A 98 20.76 -4.21 -14.23
C ARG A 98 20.03 -5.56 -14.22
N PHE A 99 20.23 -6.38 -15.24
CA PHE A 99 19.64 -7.71 -15.30
C PHE A 99 20.21 -8.63 -14.22
N ASP A 100 21.51 -8.60 -13.96
CA ASP A 100 22.13 -9.35 -12.87
C ASP A 100 21.63 -8.89 -11.50
N TRP A 101 21.42 -7.59 -11.33
CA TRP A 101 20.77 -7.06 -10.14
C TRP A 101 19.35 -7.61 -9.98
N LEU A 102 18.51 -7.67 -11.05
CA LEU A 102 17.18 -8.26 -11.00
C LEU A 102 17.22 -9.75 -10.63
N LYS A 103 18.21 -10.51 -11.14
CA LYS A 103 18.42 -11.92 -10.73
C LYS A 103 18.66 -12.04 -9.22
N SER A 104 19.47 -11.13 -8.65
CA SER A 104 19.72 -11.08 -7.20
C SER A 104 18.45 -10.75 -6.40
N ILE A 105 17.62 -9.84 -6.90
CA ILE A 105 16.31 -9.50 -6.29
C ILE A 105 15.35 -10.70 -6.35
N ALA A 106 15.28 -11.39 -7.50
CA ALA A 106 14.47 -12.60 -7.63
C ALA A 106 14.90 -13.70 -6.63
N ALA A 107 16.20 -13.85 -6.41
CA ALA A 107 16.70 -14.81 -5.41
C ALA A 107 16.28 -14.44 -3.98
N LYS A 108 16.34 -13.15 -3.62
CA LYS A 108 15.82 -12.65 -2.33
C LYS A 108 14.31 -12.86 -2.22
N GLY A 109 13.56 -12.59 -3.29
CA GLY A 109 12.12 -12.84 -3.35
C GLY A 109 11.76 -14.28 -3.02
N ARG A 110 12.46 -15.24 -3.64
CA ARG A 110 12.26 -16.68 -3.32
C ARG A 110 12.51 -17.01 -1.85
N TYR A 111 13.56 -16.46 -1.25
CA TYR A 111 13.83 -16.63 0.18
C TYR A 111 12.69 -16.09 1.07
N LEU A 112 12.03 -15.01 0.64
CA LEU A 112 10.92 -14.38 1.36
C LEU A 112 9.54 -14.98 1.01
N GLY A 113 9.49 -16.00 0.14
CA GLY A 113 8.22 -16.59 -0.33
C GLY A 113 7.42 -15.66 -1.24
N ILE A 114 8.12 -14.75 -1.96
CA ILE A 114 7.52 -13.85 -2.94
C ILE A 114 7.71 -14.45 -4.32
N GLU A 115 6.63 -14.66 -5.05
CA GLU A 115 6.66 -15.20 -6.40
C GLU A 115 7.11 -14.12 -7.40
N ALA A 116 8.26 -14.39 -8.04
CA ALA A 116 8.81 -13.51 -9.08
C ALA A 116 9.69 -14.32 -10.04
N HIS A 117 9.60 -14.04 -11.33
CA HIS A 117 10.22 -14.81 -12.40
C HIS A 117 11.13 -13.94 -13.26
N ILE A 118 12.37 -14.41 -13.48
CA ILE A 118 13.26 -13.80 -14.47
C ILE A 118 12.69 -14.14 -15.86
N ILE A 119 12.52 -13.12 -16.68
CA ILE A 119 11.93 -13.22 -18.01
C ILE A 119 12.85 -12.64 -19.09
N ASN A 120 12.71 -13.17 -20.31
CA ASN A 120 13.36 -12.63 -21.50
C ASN A 120 12.55 -11.46 -22.12
N PRO A 121 13.11 -10.72 -23.09
CA PRO A 121 12.41 -9.62 -23.75
C PRO A 121 11.10 -10.02 -24.43
N GLU A 122 11.03 -11.21 -25.01
CA GLU A 122 9.85 -11.71 -25.73
C GLU A 122 8.69 -11.92 -24.73
N ARG A 123 8.97 -12.47 -23.55
CA ARG A 123 7.97 -12.64 -22.49
C ARG A 123 7.47 -11.29 -21.99
N ALA A 124 8.37 -10.31 -21.79
CA ALA A 124 7.99 -8.97 -21.38
C ALA A 124 7.08 -8.29 -22.43
N HIS A 125 7.39 -8.45 -23.73
CA HIS A 125 6.53 -7.96 -24.82
C HIS A 125 5.16 -8.65 -24.86
N GLN A 126 5.08 -9.96 -24.55
CA GLN A 126 3.79 -10.66 -24.44
C GLN A 126 2.92 -10.09 -23.31
N LEU A 127 3.53 -9.74 -22.16
CA LEU A 127 2.83 -9.14 -21.02
C LEU A 127 2.41 -7.69 -21.30
N LEU A 128 3.25 -6.94 -22.00
CA LEU A 128 3.00 -5.55 -22.35
C LEU A 128 3.38 -5.30 -23.82
N PRO A 129 2.46 -5.47 -24.76
CA PRO A 129 2.73 -5.40 -26.21
C PRO A 129 3.23 -4.04 -26.73
N LEU A 130 3.16 -2.99 -25.93
CA LEU A 130 3.71 -1.67 -26.26
C LEU A 130 5.23 -1.58 -26.05
N LEU A 131 5.86 -2.58 -25.40
CA LEU A 131 7.31 -2.61 -25.20
C LEU A 131 8.02 -3.05 -26.49
N ASP A 132 9.08 -2.33 -26.83
CA ASP A 132 10.03 -2.77 -27.85
C ASP A 132 11.06 -3.72 -27.21
N PRO A 133 11.07 -5.03 -27.52
CA PRO A 133 12.00 -5.99 -26.93
C PRO A 133 13.45 -5.71 -27.24
N ALA A 134 13.78 -4.91 -28.27
CA ALA A 134 15.15 -4.52 -28.57
C ALA A 134 15.74 -3.51 -27.55
N CYS A 135 14.92 -2.88 -26.73
CA CYS A 135 15.35 -1.84 -25.80
C CYS A 135 15.86 -2.38 -24.44
N PHE A 136 15.77 -3.70 -24.18
CA PHE A 136 16.15 -4.29 -22.90
C PHE A 136 16.67 -5.73 -23.05
N VAL A 137 17.47 -6.16 -22.10
CA VAL A 137 18.14 -7.50 -22.13
C VAL A 137 17.36 -8.55 -21.36
N GLY A 138 16.37 -8.15 -20.58
CA GLY A 138 15.51 -9.04 -19.80
C GLY A 138 14.74 -8.28 -18.74
N GLY A 139 14.03 -9.01 -17.90
CA GLY A 139 13.19 -8.42 -16.84
C GLY A 139 12.90 -9.36 -15.70
N LEU A 140 12.12 -8.87 -14.74
CA LEU A 140 11.57 -9.60 -13.62
C LEU A 140 10.07 -9.40 -13.60
N GLU A 141 9.31 -10.49 -13.79
CA GLU A 141 7.85 -10.54 -13.65
C GLU A 141 7.51 -10.79 -12.17
N THR A 142 6.60 -9.98 -11.61
CA THR A 142 6.07 -10.11 -10.26
C THR A 142 4.57 -10.38 -10.31
N VAL A 143 4.10 -11.39 -9.56
CA VAL A 143 2.71 -11.89 -9.70
C VAL A 143 1.72 -11.09 -8.84
N LEU A 144 2.15 -10.66 -7.64
CA LEU A 144 1.29 -9.98 -6.67
C LEU A 144 1.38 -8.45 -6.72
N ASP A 145 2.10 -7.90 -7.69
CA ASP A 145 2.12 -6.47 -7.94
C ASP A 145 0.81 -6.04 -8.61
N GLY A 146 0.51 -4.75 -8.56
CA GLY A 146 -0.70 -4.21 -9.15
C GLY A 146 -0.94 -2.77 -8.77
N HIS A 147 -2.21 -2.40 -8.69
CA HIS A 147 -2.63 -1.05 -8.30
C HIS A 147 -3.92 -1.07 -7.48
N LEU A 148 -4.18 0.02 -6.81
CA LEU A 148 -5.39 0.25 -6.02
C LEU A 148 -5.83 1.71 -6.13
N ASP A 149 -7.03 2.02 -5.62
CA ASP A 149 -7.47 3.39 -5.42
C ASP A 149 -6.97 3.90 -4.05
N PRO A 150 -6.07 4.90 -4.01
CA PRO A 150 -5.57 5.45 -2.75
C PRO A 150 -6.66 6.03 -1.86
N SER A 151 -7.67 6.67 -2.45
CA SER A 151 -8.80 7.22 -1.70
C SER A 151 -9.72 6.11 -1.18
N GLY A 152 -10.10 5.16 -2.02
CA GLY A 152 -10.89 3.99 -1.64
C GLY A 152 -10.22 3.20 -0.51
N THR A 153 -8.92 2.94 -0.61
CA THR A 153 -8.13 2.27 0.44
C THR A 153 -8.15 3.05 1.75
N THR A 154 -8.03 4.39 1.70
CA THR A 154 -8.08 5.23 2.91
C THR A 154 -9.46 5.16 3.56
N HIS A 155 -10.53 5.20 2.78
CA HIS A 155 -11.90 5.03 3.29
C HIS A 155 -12.14 3.63 3.84
N ALA A 156 -11.54 2.58 3.26
CA ALA A 156 -11.59 1.23 3.79
C ALA A 156 -10.92 1.14 5.17
N TYR A 157 -9.71 1.71 5.34
CA TYR A 157 -9.08 1.82 6.67
C TYR A 157 -9.94 2.57 7.67
N ALA A 158 -10.48 3.72 7.28
CA ALA A 158 -11.34 4.53 8.14
C ALA A 158 -12.63 3.79 8.54
N GLY A 159 -13.27 3.10 7.59
CA GLY A 159 -14.45 2.28 7.83
C GLY A 159 -14.17 1.11 8.77
N ALA A 160 -13.08 0.37 8.52
CA ALA A 160 -12.64 -0.73 9.37
C ALA A 160 -12.31 -0.26 10.79
N ALA A 161 -11.60 0.87 10.94
CA ALA A 161 -11.32 1.45 12.26
C ALA A 161 -12.58 1.80 13.03
N ARG A 162 -13.59 2.39 12.36
CA ARG A 162 -14.90 2.70 12.98
C ARG A 162 -15.63 1.44 13.43
N LYS A 163 -15.64 0.38 12.61
CA LYS A 163 -16.26 -0.91 12.99
C LYS A 163 -15.57 -1.55 14.20
N LEU A 164 -14.31 -1.25 14.42
CA LEU A 164 -13.53 -1.66 15.61
C LEU A 164 -13.66 -0.69 16.81
N GLY A 165 -14.48 0.36 16.71
CA GLY A 165 -14.78 1.27 17.81
C GLY A 165 -13.99 2.59 17.83
N ALA A 166 -13.03 2.80 16.91
CA ALA A 166 -12.32 4.07 16.81
C ALA A 166 -13.20 5.18 16.22
N ARG A 167 -12.86 6.43 16.53
CA ARG A 167 -13.62 7.61 16.11
C ARG A 167 -12.85 8.47 15.14
N ILE A 168 -13.58 9.12 14.23
CA ILE A 168 -13.04 10.05 13.24
C ILE A 168 -13.91 11.30 13.23
N GLU A 169 -13.30 12.44 13.52
CA GLU A 169 -13.89 13.77 13.44
C GLU A 169 -13.25 14.54 12.28
N ARG A 170 -14.05 14.83 11.27
CA ARG A 170 -13.66 15.68 10.14
C ARG A 170 -13.97 17.14 10.43
N PHE A 171 -13.44 18.04 9.63
CA PHE A 171 -13.61 19.48 9.77
C PHE A 171 -13.17 20.01 11.14
N THR A 172 -12.18 19.32 11.72
CA THR A 172 -11.63 19.60 13.04
C THR A 172 -10.13 19.81 12.93
N ARG A 173 -9.74 21.08 12.88
CA ARG A 173 -8.33 21.48 12.78
C ARG A 173 -7.68 21.48 14.16
N VAL A 174 -6.53 20.84 14.27
CA VAL A 174 -5.64 20.96 15.43
C VAL A 174 -4.74 22.17 15.21
N GLU A 175 -4.80 23.13 16.11
CA GLU A 175 -4.02 24.38 16.00
C GLU A 175 -2.77 24.37 16.84
N ALA A 176 -2.80 23.70 18.00
CA ALA A 176 -1.65 23.62 18.91
C ALA A 176 -1.71 22.36 19.76
N LEU A 177 -0.54 21.90 20.19
CA LEU A 177 -0.37 20.91 21.26
C LEU A 177 0.05 21.68 22.51
N VAL A 178 -0.72 21.55 23.58
CA VAL A 178 -0.44 22.23 24.86
C VAL A 178 -0.04 21.15 25.87
N GLN A 179 1.10 21.36 26.53
CA GLN A 179 1.59 20.53 27.65
C GLN A 179 1.19 21.12 28.98
#